data_748e4bea1222cfb6d488dbe820f7cd9d
#
_entry.id   748e4bea1222cfb6d488dbe820f7cd9d
#
_cell.length_a   1.000
_cell.length_b   1.000
_cell.length_c   1.000
_cell.angle_alpha   90.00
_cell.angle_beta   90.00
_cell.angle_gamma   90.00
#
_symmetry.space_group_name_H-M   'P 1'
#
loop_
_entity.id
_entity.type
_entity.pdbx_description
1 polymer ?
#
loop_
_entity_poly.entity_id
_entity_poly.type
_entity_poly.pdbx_seq_one_letter_code
_entity_poly.pdbx_strand_id
1 'polypeptide(L)'
;MTTTARDAMQYSVATVAGTAALLLTAAGCGSSSSQTTKVTQSEWVFTADPSTAKAGKVTISAKNLGGFEHEVVLVRAADPKELPTKADGTIDEEKITEAQKVGEVEHIAPNSSKKNTFTLEAGKYVMFCNLVEKDGTSHFAKGMSGTFTVT
;
A
#
# COMPACT_ATOMS: atom_id res chain seq x y z
N MET A 1 -12.80 94.66 -27.13
CA MET A 1 -11.67 94.23 -26.24
C MET A 1 -12.08 92.93 -25.61
N THR A 2 -11.44 91.94 -26.05
CA THR A 2 -11.72 90.47 -25.82
C THR A 2 -11.08 89.96 -24.53
N THR A 3 -11.87 89.32 -23.67
CA THR A 3 -11.33 88.60 -22.58
C THR A 3 -11.80 87.10 -22.65
N THR A 4 -10.86 86.29 -22.91
CA THR A 4 -11.06 84.86 -23.10
C THR A 4 -11.14 84.13 -21.71
N ALA A 5 -12.23 83.45 -21.49
CA ALA A 5 -12.34 82.51 -20.33
C ALA A 5 -11.67 81.19 -20.67
N ARG A 6 -10.81 80.74 -19.78
CA ARG A 6 -10.18 79.39 -19.85
C ARG A 6 -10.98 78.45 -18.98
N ASP A 7 -11.60 77.49 -19.60
CA ASP A 7 -12.22 76.34 -18.93
C ASP A 7 -11.14 75.43 -18.35
N ALA A 8 -11.20 75.28 -17.03
CA ALA A 8 -10.39 74.29 -16.31
C ALA A 8 -11.14 72.97 -16.24
N MET A 9 -10.68 72.04 -17.04
CA MET A 9 -11.21 70.70 -17.09
C MET A 9 -10.65 69.88 -15.88
N GLN A 10 -11.53 69.60 -14.91
CA GLN A 10 -11.20 68.77 -13.73
C GLN A 10 -11.28 67.30 -14.12
N TYR A 11 -10.13 66.64 -14.12
CA TYR A 11 -10.07 65.18 -14.25
C TYR A 11 -10.25 64.55 -12.88
N SER A 12 -11.40 63.90 -12.67
CA SER A 12 -11.61 63.02 -11.51
C SER A 12 -10.86 61.72 -11.69
N VAL A 13 -9.84 61.51 -10.86
CA VAL A 13 -9.12 60.22 -10.82
C VAL A 13 -9.92 59.29 -9.90
N ALA A 14 -10.60 58.31 -10.50
CA ALA A 14 -11.24 57.23 -9.78
C ALA A 14 -10.19 56.22 -9.34
N THR A 15 -9.90 56.16 -8.04
CA THR A 15 -9.04 55.18 -7.43
C THR A 15 -9.81 53.86 -7.32
N VAL A 16 -9.50 52.89 -8.18
CA VAL A 16 -9.99 51.51 -8.07
C VAL A 16 -9.13 50.81 -7.05
N ALA A 17 -9.65 50.62 -5.83
CA ALA A 17 -9.05 49.78 -4.81
C ALA A 17 -9.28 48.27 -5.21
N GLY A 18 -8.29 47.70 -5.87
CA GLY A 18 -8.29 46.27 -6.16
C GLY A 18 -7.94 45.47 -4.89
N THR A 19 -8.91 44.84 -4.26
CA THR A 19 -8.70 43.85 -3.22
C THR A 19 -8.17 42.55 -3.87
N ALA A 20 -6.86 42.35 -3.83
CA ALA A 20 -6.24 41.09 -4.19
C ALA A 20 -6.58 40.03 -3.11
N ALA A 21 -7.56 39.19 -3.38
CA ALA A 21 -7.83 38.01 -2.56
C ALA A 21 -6.68 37.02 -2.76
N LEU A 22 -5.79 36.92 -1.78
CA LEU A 22 -4.75 35.90 -1.70
C LEU A 22 -5.43 34.54 -1.40
N LEU A 23 -5.65 33.73 -2.42
CA LEU A 23 -6.04 32.33 -2.26
C LEU A 23 -4.83 31.57 -1.69
N LEU A 24 -4.77 31.40 -0.37
CA LEU A 24 -3.88 30.41 0.25
C LEU A 24 -4.40 29.03 -0.12
N THR A 25 -3.80 28.44 -1.14
CA THR A 25 -3.91 27.00 -1.33
C THR A 25 -3.13 26.32 -0.22
N ALA A 26 -3.83 25.86 0.82
CA ALA A 26 -3.26 24.98 1.80
C ALA A 26 -2.88 23.69 1.07
N ALA A 27 -1.61 23.56 0.68
CA ALA A 27 -1.01 22.30 0.30
C ALA A 27 -1.07 21.41 1.56
N GLY A 28 -2.14 20.65 1.70
CA GLY A 28 -2.26 19.63 2.71
C GLY A 28 -1.13 18.63 2.51
N CYS A 29 -0.04 18.77 3.29
CA CYS A 29 0.89 17.66 3.49
C CYS A 29 0.08 16.54 4.15
N GLY A 30 -0.48 15.66 3.32
CA GLY A 30 -1.08 14.43 3.76
C GLY A 30 0.00 13.61 4.47
N SER A 31 0.05 13.68 5.79
CA SER A 31 0.79 12.72 6.59
C SER A 31 0.22 11.36 6.24
N SER A 32 0.90 10.61 5.38
CA SER A 32 0.57 9.22 5.10
C SER A 32 0.86 8.43 6.39
N SER A 33 -0.14 8.34 7.27
CA SER A 33 -0.07 7.48 8.43
C SER A 33 0.19 6.06 7.94
N SER A 34 1.28 5.46 8.39
CA SER A 34 1.58 4.05 8.08
C SER A 34 0.45 3.19 8.62
N GLN A 35 -0.24 2.50 7.72
CA GLN A 35 -1.28 1.53 8.05
C GLN A 35 -0.60 0.20 8.38
N THR A 36 -1.15 -0.54 9.32
CA THR A 36 -0.60 -1.86 9.70
C THR A 36 -1.65 -2.94 9.51
N THR A 37 -1.32 -3.96 8.72
CA THR A 37 -2.04 -5.23 8.65
C THR A 37 -1.29 -6.25 9.49
N LYS A 38 -2.00 -6.88 10.40
CA LYS A 38 -1.48 -8.00 11.20
C LYS A 38 -1.73 -9.29 10.45
N VAL A 39 -0.67 -10.05 10.19
CA VAL A 39 -0.75 -11.40 9.67
C VAL A 39 -0.48 -12.37 10.80
N THR A 40 -1.42 -13.27 11.07
CA THR A 40 -1.26 -14.32 12.07
C THR A 40 -1.17 -15.66 11.36
N GLN A 41 -0.14 -16.43 11.68
CA GLN A 41 0.18 -17.71 11.07
C GLN A 41 0.32 -18.78 12.17
N SER A 42 -0.13 -19.96 11.86
CA SER A 42 0.17 -21.22 12.56
C SER A 42 0.04 -22.35 11.54
N GLU A 43 0.25 -23.60 11.95
CA GLU A 43 0.17 -24.72 11.00
C GLU A 43 -1.19 -24.69 10.27
N TRP A 44 -1.07 -24.49 8.99
CA TRP A 44 -2.05 -24.39 7.91
C TRP A 44 -3.06 -23.25 8.05
N VAL A 45 -2.84 -22.32 8.99
CA VAL A 45 -3.68 -21.12 9.17
C VAL A 45 -2.91 -19.86 8.75
N PHE A 46 -3.56 -19.03 7.95
CA PHE A 46 -3.06 -17.74 7.50
C PHE A 46 -4.19 -16.71 7.54
N THR A 47 -4.08 -15.70 8.39
CA THR A 47 -5.08 -14.64 8.49
C THR A 47 -4.44 -13.27 8.40
N ALA A 48 -5.10 -12.33 7.72
CA ALA A 48 -4.68 -10.93 7.62
C ALA A 48 -5.80 -10.02 8.14
N ASP A 49 -5.49 -9.17 9.12
CA ASP A 49 -6.43 -8.25 9.73
C ASP A 49 -5.81 -6.85 9.97
N PRO A 50 -6.38 -5.78 9.41
CA PRO A 50 -7.40 -5.80 8.36
C PRO A 50 -6.89 -6.41 7.05
N SER A 51 -7.77 -7.03 6.25
CA SER A 51 -7.47 -7.53 4.91
C SER A 51 -7.55 -6.45 3.83
N THR A 52 -7.63 -5.19 4.24
CA THR A 52 -7.69 -4.01 3.36
C THR A 52 -6.82 -2.88 3.89
N ALA A 53 -6.31 -2.04 2.98
CA ALA A 53 -5.61 -0.80 3.30
C ALA A 53 -5.88 0.27 2.23
N LYS A 54 -5.49 1.51 2.49
CA LYS A 54 -5.40 2.56 1.47
C LYS A 54 -4.04 2.51 0.78
N ALA A 55 -3.97 2.97 -0.47
CA ALA A 55 -2.71 3.11 -1.18
C ALA A 55 -1.69 3.96 -0.40
N GLY A 56 -0.43 3.59 -0.48
CA GLY A 56 0.67 4.22 0.26
C GLY A 56 1.47 3.24 1.10
N LYS A 57 2.03 3.72 2.21
CA LYS A 57 2.85 2.89 3.10
C LYS A 57 1.97 1.96 3.95
N VAL A 58 2.17 0.65 3.79
CA VAL A 58 1.50 -0.41 4.53
C VAL A 58 2.56 -1.28 5.21
N THR A 59 2.44 -1.43 6.52
CA THR A 59 3.28 -2.33 7.30
C THR A 59 2.58 -3.67 7.45
N ILE A 60 3.20 -4.74 6.98
CA ILE A 60 2.79 -6.11 7.27
C ILE A 60 3.53 -6.56 8.54
N SER A 61 2.77 -6.80 9.59
CA SER A 61 3.27 -7.27 10.88
C SER A 61 2.85 -8.72 11.07
N ALA A 62 3.75 -9.64 10.76
CA ALA A 62 3.49 -11.07 10.81
C ALA A 62 3.88 -11.65 12.18
N LYS A 63 3.00 -12.48 12.73
CA LYS A 63 3.19 -13.23 13.97
C LYS A 63 2.98 -14.71 13.71
N ASN A 64 3.98 -15.50 14.04
CA ASN A 64 3.93 -16.94 14.01
C ASN A 64 3.53 -17.48 15.40
N LEU A 65 2.42 -18.20 15.46
CA LEU A 65 1.90 -18.88 16.67
C LEU A 65 2.11 -20.39 16.60
N GLY A 66 2.71 -20.87 15.51
CA GLY A 66 2.94 -22.30 15.24
C GLY A 66 4.31 -22.81 15.69
N GLY A 67 4.57 -24.06 15.39
CA GLY A 67 5.83 -24.77 15.67
C GLY A 67 6.82 -24.79 14.51
N PHE A 68 6.39 -24.48 13.28
CA PHE A 68 7.24 -24.37 12.10
C PHE A 68 7.64 -22.92 11.80
N GLU A 69 8.69 -22.71 11.02
CA GLU A 69 9.02 -21.42 10.47
C GLU A 69 7.98 -21.03 9.40
N HIS A 70 7.66 -19.75 9.31
CA HIS A 70 6.77 -19.20 8.29
C HIS A 70 7.38 -17.96 7.62
N GLU A 71 6.74 -17.53 6.54
CA GLU A 71 7.04 -16.29 5.84
C GLU A 71 5.75 -15.66 5.32
N VAL A 72 5.82 -14.41 4.88
CA VAL A 72 4.75 -13.75 4.13
C VAL A 72 5.34 -13.24 2.84
N VAL A 73 5.07 -13.92 1.74
CA VAL A 73 5.33 -13.41 0.39
C VAL A 73 4.14 -12.59 -0.04
N LEU A 74 4.37 -11.39 -0.56
CA LEU A 74 3.34 -10.46 -1.04
C LEU A 74 3.50 -10.24 -2.53
N VAL A 75 2.46 -10.55 -3.30
CA VAL A 75 2.42 -10.37 -4.76
C VAL A 75 1.14 -9.69 -5.22
N ARG A 76 1.20 -9.00 -6.37
CA ARG A 76 0.02 -8.44 -7.03
C ARG A 76 -0.69 -9.54 -7.81
N ALA A 77 -1.82 -10.01 -7.30
CA ALA A 77 -2.72 -11.00 -7.91
C ALA A 77 -4.11 -10.88 -7.30
N ALA A 78 -5.15 -11.32 -7.99
CA ALA A 78 -6.51 -11.22 -7.49
C ALA A 78 -6.93 -12.41 -6.61
N ASP A 79 -6.37 -13.59 -6.89
CA ASP A 79 -6.71 -14.84 -6.20
C ASP A 79 -5.44 -15.71 -6.10
N PRO A 80 -5.21 -16.43 -4.98
CA PRO A 80 -4.12 -17.40 -4.87
C PRO A 80 -4.10 -18.46 -5.98
N LYS A 81 -5.26 -18.82 -6.53
CA LYS A 81 -5.40 -19.80 -7.61
C LYS A 81 -4.85 -19.35 -8.97
N GLU A 82 -4.64 -18.05 -9.13
CA GLU A 82 -4.02 -17.47 -10.34
C GLU A 82 -2.50 -17.59 -10.33
N LEU A 83 -1.91 -17.92 -9.18
CA LEU A 83 -0.47 -18.02 -9.05
C LEU A 83 0.04 -19.35 -9.65
N PRO A 84 1.18 -19.31 -10.39
CA PRO A 84 1.77 -20.51 -10.95
C PRO A 84 2.28 -21.44 -9.85
N THR A 85 1.90 -22.71 -9.90
CA THR A 85 2.34 -23.72 -8.92
C THR A 85 3.27 -24.76 -9.54
N LYS A 86 4.19 -25.29 -8.73
CA LYS A 86 5.02 -26.43 -9.02
C LYS A 86 4.30 -27.74 -8.67
N ALA A 87 4.88 -28.88 -9.07
CA ALA A 87 4.30 -30.20 -8.82
C ALA A 87 4.24 -30.56 -7.31
N ASP A 88 5.09 -29.97 -6.49
CA ASP A 88 5.10 -30.13 -5.03
C ASP A 88 4.08 -29.24 -4.32
N GLY A 89 3.31 -28.46 -5.08
CA GLY A 89 2.29 -27.56 -4.56
C GLY A 89 2.81 -26.21 -4.02
N THR A 90 4.08 -25.90 -4.21
CA THR A 90 4.61 -24.56 -3.95
C THR A 90 4.28 -23.61 -5.09
N ILE A 91 4.36 -22.30 -4.81
CA ILE A 91 4.32 -21.29 -5.87
C ILE A 91 5.63 -21.30 -6.63
N ASP A 92 5.55 -21.29 -7.97
CA ASP A 92 6.68 -21.13 -8.87
C ASP A 92 7.04 -19.63 -9.00
N GLU A 93 7.81 -19.12 -8.05
CA GLU A 93 8.16 -17.72 -7.98
C GLU A 93 8.99 -17.21 -9.16
N GLU A 94 9.65 -18.12 -9.88
CA GLU A 94 10.38 -17.78 -11.11
C GLU A 94 9.43 -17.35 -12.25
N LYS A 95 8.17 -17.80 -12.19
CA LYS A 95 7.11 -17.44 -13.15
C LYS A 95 6.31 -16.20 -12.71
N ILE A 96 6.51 -15.70 -11.49
CA ILE A 96 5.94 -14.43 -11.06
C ILE A 96 6.77 -13.31 -11.69
N THR A 97 6.10 -12.43 -12.43
CA THR A 97 6.78 -11.31 -13.09
C THR A 97 7.25 -10.28 -12.07
N GLU A 98 8.30 -9.52 -12.39
CA GLU A 98 8.80 -8.44 -11.53
C GLU A 98 7.73 -7.38 -11.23
N ALA A 99 6.78 -7.15 -12.14
CA ALA A 99 5.65 -6.25 -11.92
C ALA A 99 4.64 -6.77 -10.87
N GLN A 100 4.63 -8.07 -10.63
CA GLN A 100 3.77 -8.71 -9.63
C GLN A 100 4.45 -8.81 -8.26
N LYS A 101 5.78 -8.95 -8.24
CA LYS A 101 6.54 -9.07 -6.99
C LYS A 101 6.47 -7.77 -6.20
N VAL A 102 6.19 -7.86 -4.91
CA VAL A 102 6.19 -6.72 -3.98
C VAL A 102 7.29 -6.86 -2.94
N GLY A 103 7.38 -8.02 -2.32
CA GLY A 103 8.39 -8.32 -1.32
C GLY A 103 7.90 -9.29 -0.25
N GLU A 104 8.68 -9.42 0.82
CA GLU A 104 8.53 -10.51 1.78
C GLU A 104 8.77 -10.07 3.22
N VAL A 105 8.19 -10.84 4.15
CA VAL A 105 8.57 -10.88 5.58
C VAL A 105 9.07 -12.29 5.84
N GLU A 106 10.39 -12.47 5.76
CA GLU A 106 11.04 -13.78 5.78
C GLU A 106 11.38 -14.29 7.18
N HIS A 107 11.58 -15.58 7.29
CA HIS A 107 12.15 -16.27 8.46
C HIS A 107 11.47 -15.92 9.78
N ILE A 108 10.17 -16.09 9.86
CA ILE A 108 9.39 -15.86 11.07
C ILE A 108 9.43 -17.14 11.91
N ALA A 109 10.40 -17.22 12.81
CA ALA A 109 10.59 -18.39 13.67
C ALA A 109 9.36 -18.67 14.55
N PRO A 110 9.18 -19.90 15.06
CA PRO A 110 8.13 -20.23 16.00
C PRO A 110 8.00 -19.24 17.16
N ASN A 111 6.77 -18.86 17.50
CA ASN A 111 6.43 -17.92 18.58
C ASN A 111 7.06 -16.52 18.44
N SER A 112 7.55 -16.16 17.26
CA SER A 112 8.16 -14.86 16.98
C SER A 112 7.28 -13.96 16.13
N SER A 113 7.73 -12.71 15.95
CA SER A 113 7.08 -11.74 15.05
C SER A 113 8.13 -10.98 14.26
N LYS A 114 7.82 -10.71 13.00
CA LYS A 114 8.60 -9.83 12.13
C LYS A 114 7.68 -8.88 11.37
N LYS A 115 8.23 -7.81 10.86
CA LYS A 115 7.47 -6.84 10.05
C LYS A 115 8.33 -6.26 8.94
N ASN A 116 7.67 -5.88 7.86
CA ASN A 116 8.23 -5.08 6.79
C ASN A 116 7.21 -4.05 6.32
N THR A 117 7.66 -2.96 5.71
CA THR A 117 6.80 -1.89 5.22
C THR A 117 6.97 -1.76 3.71
N PHE A 118 5.86 -1.82 3.00
CA PHE A 118 5.81 -1.73 1.54
C PHE A 118 5.06 -0.47 1.12
N THR A 119 5.42 0.09 -0.03
CA THR A 119 4.60 1.12 -0.69
C THR A 119 3.70 0.42 -1.69
N LEU A 120 2.41 0.39 -1.40
CA LEU A 120 1.42 -0.33 -2.21
C LEU A 120 0.54 0.65 -2.99
N GLU A 121 0.31 0.33 -4.25
CA GLU A 121 -0.68 0.99 -5.09
C GLU A 121 -2.05 0.34 -4.91
N ALA A 122 -3.12 1.04 -5.31
CA ALA A 122 -4.45 0.46 -5.35
C ALA A 122 -4.48 -0.80 -6.22
N GLY A 123 -5.13 -1.85 -5.72
CA GLY A 123 -5.18 -3.14 -6.41
C GLY A 123 -5.44 -4.31 -5.48
N LYS A 124 -5.46 -5.50 -6.07
CA LYS A 124 -5.57 -6.78 -5.35
C LYS A 124 -4.21 -7.44 -5.21
N TYR A 125 -4.01 -8.03 -4.07
CA TYR A 125 -2.78 -8.70 -3.69
C TYR A 125 -3.08 -10.05 -3.07
N VAL A 126 -2.13 -10.95 -3.17
CA VAL A 126 -2.11 -12.24 -2.46
C VAL A 126 -0.92 -12.23 -1.52
N MET A 127 -1.14 -12.66 -0.31
CA MET A 127 -0.12 -12.98 0.68
C MET A 127 -0.11 -14.49 0.89
N PHE A 128 1.06 -15.11 0.98
CA PHE A 128 1.17 -16.56 1.18
C PHE A 128 2.49 -16.94 1.86
N CYS A 129 2.53 -18.18 2.37
CA CYS A 129 3.75 -18.83 2.84
C CYS A 129 4.13 -19.92 1.83
N ASN A 130 5.34 -19.86 1.26
CA ASN A 130 5.81 -20.78 0.22
C ASN A 130 6.82 -21.82 0.73
N LEU A 131 7.00 -21.91 2.05
CA LEU A 131 7.92 -22.86 2.66
C LEU A 131 7.44 -24.31 2.48
N VAL A 132 8.42 -25.22 2.52
CA VAL A 132 8.20 -26.66 2.46
C VAL A 132 8.90 -27.30 3.64
N GLU A 133 8.20 -28.17 4.36
CA GLU A 133 8.77 -28.93 5.45
C GLU A 133 9.66 -30.08 4.93
N LYS A 134 10.47 -30.65 5.82
CA LYS A 134 11.40 -31.74 5.47
C LYS A 134 10.72 -32.99 4.92
N ASP A 135 9.45 -33.19 5.25
CA ASP A 135 8.62 -34.31 4.76
C ASP A 135 7.95 -34.00 3.41
N GLY A 136 8.23 -32.83 2.80
CA GLY A 136 7.66 -32.38 1.53
C GLY A 136 6.32 -31.66 1.68
N THR A 137 5.86 -31.36 2.86
CA THR A 137 4.61 -30.62 3.08
C THR A 137 4.77 -29.16 2.68
N SER A 138 4.07 -28.74 1.61
CA SER A 138 4.01 -27.34 1.16
C SER A 138 3.00 -26.56 2.00
N HIS A 139 3.44 -25.45 2.59
CA HIS A 139 2.59 -24.55 3.36
C HIS A 139 1.50 -23.92 2.49
N PHE A 140 1.83 -23.49 1.28
CA PHE A 140 0.86 -22.96 0.34
C PHE A 140 -0.22 -23.99 -0.03
N ALA A 141 0.19 -25.22 -0.37
CA ALA A 141 -0.75 -26.30 -0.69
C ALA A 141 -1.69 -26.67 0.45
N LYS A 142 -1.26 -26.41 1.70
CA LYS A 142 -2.10 -26.57 2.90
C LYS A 142 -3.06 -25.40 3.16
N GLY A 143 -3.03 -24.37 2.31
CA GLY A 143 -3.95 -23.26 2.39
C GLY A 143 -3.39 -22.01 3.09
N MET A 144 -2.08 -21.96 3.32
CA MET A 144 -1.46 -20.76 3.94
C MET A 144 -1.35 -19.61 2.94
N SER A 145 -2.49 -19.05 2.61
CA SER A 145 -2.61 -17.87 1.74
C SER A 145 -3.84 -17.03 2.08
N GLY A 146 -3.82 -15.79 1.67
CA GLY A 146 -4.94 -14.88 1.85
C GLY A 146 -4.92 -13.75 0.81
N THR A 147 -6.09 -13.18 0.54
CA THR A 147 -6.24 -12.01 -0.32
C THR A 147 -6.13 -10.72 0.48
N PHE A 148 -5.60 -9.68 -0.13
CA PHE A 148 -5.47 -8.36 0.46
C PHE A 148 -5.83 -7.31 -0.58
N THR A 149 -6.63 -6.31 -0.21
CA THR A 149 -7.09 -5.28 -1.14
C THR A 149 -6.60 -3.91 -0.70
N VAL A 150 -6.02 -3.17 -1.64
CA VAL A 150 -5.59 -1.78 -1.45
C VAL A 150 -6.49 -0.86 -2.28
N THR A 151 -7.03 0.21 -1.65
CA THR A 151 -7.97 1.17 -2.26
C THR A 151 -7.40 2.58 -2.32
#